data_8958dc59058d3f71c3f5dfe221e76063
#
_entry.id   8958dc59058d3f71c3f5dfe221e76063
#
_cell.length_a   1.000
_cell.length_b   1.000
_cell.length_c   1.000
_cell.angle_alpha   90.00
_cell.angle_beta   90.00
_cell.angle_gamma   90.00
#
_symmetry.space_group_name_H-M   'P 1'
#
loop_
_entity.id
_entity.type
_entity.pdbx_description
1 polymer ?
#
loop_
_entity_poly.entity_id
_entity_poly.type
_entity_poly.pdbx_seq_one_letter_code
_entity_poly.pdbx_strand_id
1 'polypeptide(L)'
;MNIKVCTLFEGRYHYGVAVLTNSLYKWGFRGEIHVGYRGNLPNWTSSREENKSIDWGGVSTFEVLDGLTLNFLPLETDISLTNYKPNFMMDLLENETTTADGLLYFDPDIVNVTPINFFAEWIEYGIAMAADVNSPISRNHPRRMKWVEFYSKCSIDLNYESDI
;
A
#
# COMPACT_ATOMS: atom_id res chain seq x y z
N MET A 1 -19.25 3.53 -0.63
CA MET A 1 -17.89 3.70 -1.18
C MET A 1 -17.21 2.34 -1.17
N ASN A 2 -16.78 1.88 -2.33
CA ASN A 2 -16.04 0.63 -2.49
C ASN A 2 -14.54 0.93 -2.35
N ILE A 3 -13.97 0.63 -1.18
CA ILE A 3 -12.55 0.89 -0.90
C ILE A 3 -11.80 -0.42 -0.95
N LYS A 4 -10.71 -0.41 -1.69
CA LYS A 4 -9.75 -1.51 -1.71
C LYS A 4 -8.51 -1.15 -0.90
N VAL A 5 -7.87 -2.16 -0.36
CA VAL A 5 -6.61 -2.03 0.37
C VAL A 5 -5.51 -2.66 -0.47
N CYS A 6 -4.32 -2.08 -0.43
CA CYS A 6 -3.14 -2.69 -1.03
C CYS A 6 -1.92 -2.63 -0.10
N THR A 7 -1.02 -3.55 -0.31
CA THR A 7 0.26 -3.63 0.40
C THR A 7 1.31 -4.32 -0.46
N LEU A 8 2.58 -4.19 -0.08
CA LEU A 8 3.71 -4.81 -0.77
C LEU A 8 4.54 -5.62 0.20
N PHE A 9 5.02 -6.81 -0.21
CA PHE A 9 5.98 -7.54 0.60
C PHE A 9 7.01 -8.32 -0.21
N GLU A 10 8.12 -8.62 0.47
CA GLU A 10 9.10 -9.61 0.07
C GLU A 10 9.64 -10.34 1.31
N GLY A 11 10.14 -11.55 1.11
CA GLY A 11 10.75 -12.34 2.18
C GLY A 11 9.84 -12.53 3.38
N ARG A 12 10.31 -12.21 4.57
CA ARG A 12 9.58 -12.43 5.84
C ARG A 12 8.45 -11.45 6.12
N TYR A 13 8.31 -10.39 5.36
CA TYR A 13 7.23 -9.42 5.57
C TYR A 13 5.84 -9.98 5.33
N HIS A 14 5.70 -11.19 4.77
CA HIS A 14 4.42 -11.90 4.69
C HIS A 14 3.76 -12.12 6.06
N TYR A 15 4.51 -12.21 7.16
CA TYR A 15 3.92 -12.26 8.50
C TYR A 15 3.20 -10.95 8.86
N GLY A 16 3.77 -9.83 8.45
CA GLY A 16 3.14 -8.52 8.60
C GLY A 16 1.85 -8.42 7.79
N VAL A 17 1.85 -8.92 6.54
CA VAL A 17 0.61 -9.00 5.73
C VAL A 17 -0.49 -9.75 6.48
N ALA A 18 -0.18 -10.90 7.11
CA ALA A 18 -1.15 -11.65 7.89
C ALA A 18 -1.67 -10.85 9.10
N VAL A 19 -0.79 -10.13 9.80
CA VAL A 19 -1.17 -9.28 10.95
C VAL A 19 -2.03 -8.11 10.50
N LEU A 20 -1.65 -7.42 9.43
CA LEU A 20 -2.43 -6.34 8.83
C LEU A 20 -3.83 -6.83 8.46
N THR A 21 -3.92 -7.95 7.73
CA THR A 21 -5.18 -8.57 7.31
C THR A 21 -6.08 -8.88 8.50
N ASN A 22 -5.55 -9.52 9.54
CA ASN A 22 -6.30 -9.83 10.75
C ASN A 22 -6.78 -8.58 11.49
N SER A 23 -5.97 -7.52 11.51
CA SER A 23 -6.33 -6.26 12.14
C SER A 23 -7.44 -5.54 11.38
N LEU A 24 -7.37 -5.52 10.05
CA LEU A 24 -8.43 -4.97 9.20
C LEU A 24 -9.74 -5.72 9.39
N TYR A 25 -9.70 -7.06 9.39
CA TYR A 25 -10.89 -7.89 9.65
C TYR A 25 -11.49 -7.61 11.01
N LYS A 26 -10.67 -7.52 12.05
CA LYS A 26 -11.10 -7.20 13.42
C LYS A 26 -11.87 -5.89 13.51
N TRP A 27 -11.48 -4.90 12.72
CA TRP A 27 -12.11 -3.59 12.66
C TRP A 27 -13.19 -3.45 11.58
N GLY A 28 -13.69 -4.59 11.11
CA GLY A 28 -14.88 -4.67 10.27
C GLY A 28 -14.63 -4.54 8.78
N PHE A 29 -13.39 -4.46 8.33
CA PHE A 29 -13.11 -4.47 6.89
C PHE A 29 -13.53 -5.80 6.29
N ARG A 30 -14.29 -5.69 5.19
CA ARG A 30 -14.67 -6.80 4.31
C ARG A 30 -14.44 -6.34 2.88
N GLY A 31 -13.78 -7.16 2.09
CA GLY A 31 -13.43 -6.82 0.71
C GLY A 31 -12.12 -7.44 0.28
N GLU A 32 -11.48 -6.83 -0.68
CA GLU A 32 -10.26 -7.33 -1.28
C GLU A 32 -9.02 -6.55 -0.81
N ILE A 33 -7.96 -7.29 -0.52
CA ILE A 33 -6.63 -6.74 -0.27
C ILE A 33 -5.73 -7.20 -1.41
N HIS A 34 -5.20 -6.25 -2.17
CA HIS A 34 -4.25 -6.50 -3.24
C HIS A 34 -2.83 -6.51 -2.68
N VAL A 35 -2.17 -7.64 -2.77
CA VAL A 35 -0.86 -7.88 -2.17
C VAL A 35 0.17 -8.07 -3.26
N GLY A 36 0.89 -7.02 -3.60
CA GLY A 36 2.03 -7.12 -4.50
C GLY A 36 3.20 -7.82 -3.82
N TYR A 37 3.81 -8.81 -4.48
CA TYR A 37 4.89 -9.57 -3.86
C TYR A 37 6.03 -9.85 -4.82
N ARG A 38 7.23 -9.98 -4.25
CA ARG A 38 8.43 -10.46 -4.93
C ARG A 38 8.98 -11.69 -4.22
N GLY A 39 9.29 -12.74 -4.99
CA GLY A 39 9.77 -14.01 -4.47
C GLY A 39 8.65 -15.05 -4.28
N ASN A 40 8.70 -15.82 -3.20
CA ASN A 40 7.79 -16.93 -2.98
C ASN A 40 6.60 -16.54 -2.11
N LEU A 41 5.42 -17.08 -2.46
CA LEU A 41 4.25 -16.99 -1.60
C LEU A 41 4.43 -17.82 -0.33
N PRO A 42 3.89 -17.35 0.81
CA PRO A 42 4.03 -18.05 2.09
C PRO A 42 3.19 -19.33 2.15
N ASN A 43 3.65 -20.32 2.92
CA ASN A 43 2.98 -21.61 3.06
C ASN A 43 1.56 -21.52 3.66
N TRP A 44 1.27 -20.48 4.45
CA TRP A 44 -0.07 -20.28 5.02
C TRP A 44 -1.13 -19.91 3.98
N THR A 45 -0.73 -19.64 2.74
CA THR A 45 -1.63 -19.42 1.61
C THR A 45 -1.74 -20.66 0.69
N SER A 46 -1.50 -21.87 1.20
CA SER A 46 -1.45 -23.08 0.39
C SER A 46 -2.78 -23.44 -0.30
N SER A 47 -3.91 -23.01 0.24
CA SER A 47 -5.25 -23.20 -0.35
C SER A 47 -5.66 -22.14 -1.38
N ARG A 48 -4.70 -21.26 -1.80
CA ARG A 48 -4.97 -20.26 -2.82
C ARG A 48 -5.30 -20.87 -4.17
N GLU A 49 -6.11 -20.17 -4.93
CA GLU A 49 -6.49 -20.54 -6.29
C GLU A 49 -5.99 -19.53 -7.30
N GLU A 50 -5.72 -19.96 -8.54
CA GLU A 50 -5.38 -19.02 -9.63
C GLU A 50 -6.59 -18.14 -9.95
N ASN A 51 -6.38 -16.84 -10.05
CA ASN A 51 -7.42 -15.89 -10.41
C ASN A 51 -7.12 -15.22 -11.76
N LYS A 52 -7.93 -15.55 -12.75
CA LYS A 52 -7.83 -15.02 -14.12
C LYS A 52 -8.74 -13.81 -14.38
N SER A 53 -9.54 -13.42 -13.39
CA SER A 53 -10.46 -12.29 -13.54
C SER A 53 -9.77 -10.94 -13.34
N ILE A 54 -8.58 -10.94 -12.71
CA ILE A 54 -7.77 -9.75 -12.52
C ILE A 54 -6.78 -9.68 -13.68
N ASP A 55 -6.77 -8.57 -14.40
CA ASP A 55 -5.84 -8.34 -15.51
C ASP A 55 -4.43 -8.05 -15.00
N TRP A 56 -3.82 -9.07 -14.43
CA TRP A 56 -2.45 -9.10 -13.92
C TRP A 56 -1.90 -10.51 -14.04
N GLY A 57 -0.74 -10.67 -14.62
CA GLY A 57 -0.20 -12.02 -14.88
C GLY A 57 0.07 -12.80 -13.59
N GLY A 58 -0.51 -14.01 -13.46
CA GLY A 58 -0.20 -14.96 -12.40
C GLY A 58 -0.81 -14.66 -11.03
N VAL A 59 -1.95 -13.98 -10.99
CA VAL A 59 -2.66 -13.70 -9.73
C VAL A 59 -3.12 -14.98 -9.05
N SER A 60 -2.95 -15.04 -7.74
CA SER A 60 -3.50 -16.07 -6.87
C SER A 60 -4.38 -15.45 -5.79
N THR A 61 -5.57 -15.99 -5.62
CA THR A 61 -6.54 -15.53 -4.61
C THR A 61 -6.58 -16.48 -3.42
N PHE A 62 -6.58 -15.95 -2.24
CA PHE A 62 -6.71 -16.66 -0.98
C PHE A 62 -7.86 -16.06 -0.17
N GLU A 63 -8.91 -16.86 0.04
CA GLU A 63 -10.00 -16.49 0.93
C GLU A 63 -9.56 -16.68 2.38
N VAL A 64 -9.49 -15.57 3.13
CA VAL A 64 -9.06 -15.59 4.52
C VAL A 64 -10.20 -16.01 5.42
N LEU A 65 -11.33 -15.33 5.29
CA LEU A 65 -12.59 -15.54 5.99
C LEU A 65 -13.73 -14.98 5.13
N ASP A 66 -14.96 -15.29 5.50
CA ASP A 66 -16.14 -14.79 4.81
C ASP A 66 -16.09 -13.27 4.57
N GLY A 67 -16.11 -12.91 3.32
CA GLY A 67 -16.06 -11.53 2.85
C GLY A 67 -14.69 -10.86 2.89
N LEU A 68 -13.59 -11.58 3.15
CA LEU A 68 -12.22 -11.03 3.10
C LEU A 68 -11.29 -11.90 2.26
N THR A 69 -10.75 -11.30 1.22
CA THR A 69 -9.92 -11.98 0.22
C THR A 69 -8.58 -11.29 0.03
N LEU A 70 -7.51 -12.07 -0.10
CA LEU A 70 -6.19 -11.60 -0.53
C LEU A 70 -5.97 -11.98 -1.99
N ASN A 71 -5.67 -10.99 -2.82
CA ASN A 71 -5.23 -11.18 -4.19
C ASN A 71 -3.72 -10.96 -4.25
N PHE A 72 -2.94 -12.01 -4.46
CA PHE A 72 -1.50 -11.95 -4.58
C PHE A 72 -1.08 -11.68 -6.02
N LEU A 73 -0.41 -10.56 -6.24
CA LEU A 73 0.03 -10.07 -7.55
C LEU A 73 1.55 -10.17 -7.63
N PRO A 74 2.11 -11.07 -8.47
CA PRO A 74 3.55 -11.17 -8.64
C PRO A 74 4.12 -9.90 -9.28
N LEU A 75 5.26 -9.45 -8.78
CA LEU A 75 5.94 -8.24 -9.26
C LEU A 75 7.25 -8.61 -9.93
N GLU A 76 7.44 -8.10 -11.15
CA GLU A 76 8.68 -8.17 -11.90
C GLU A 76 9.34 -6.77 -11.90
N THR A 77 10.03 -6.42 -10.83
CA THR A 77 10.70 -5.13 -10.69
C THR A 77 12.01 -5.25 -9.94
N ASP A 78 13.01 -4.49 -10.38
CA ASP A 78 14.29 -4.32 -9.68
C ASP A 78 14.26 -3.14 -8.69
N ILE A 79 13.20 -2.35 -8.71
CA ILE A 79 13.02 -1.23 -7.79
C ILE A 79 12.77 -1.78 -6.38
N SER A 80 13.38 -1.17 -5.37
CA SER A 80 13.04 -1.46 -3.97
C SER A 80 11.53 -1.28 -3.74
N LEU A 81 10.88 -2.26 -3.11
CA LEU A 81 9.44 -2.18 -2.88
C LEU A 81 9.01 -0.92 -2.10
N THR A 82 9.89 -0.38 -1.26
CA THR A 82 9.65 0.91 -0.59
C THR A 82 9.43 2.05 -1.59
N ASN A 83 10.19 2.06 -2.68
CA ASN A 83 10.10 3.08 -3.72
C ASN A 83 9.07 2.73 -4.81
N TYR A 84 8.64 1.48 -4.90
CA TYR A 84 7.69 1.00 -5.90
C TYR A 84 6.23 1.24 -5.52
N LYS A 85 5.95 1.66 -4.29
CA LYS A 85 4.58 1.89 -3.79
C LYS A 85 3.71 2.75 -4.72
N PRO A 86 4.17 3.94 -5.18
CA PRO A 86 3.36 4.75 -6.09
C PRO A 86 3.06 4.07 -7.41
N ASN A 87 4.06 3.39 -8.01
CA ASN A 87 3.87 2.65 -9.27
C ASN A 87 2.82 1.55 -9.08
N PHE A 88 2.94 0.74 -8.03
CA PHE A 88 1.98 -0.32 -7.74
C PHE A 88 0.55 0.20 -7.55
N MET A 89 0.40 1.31 -6.83
CA MET A 89 -0.91 1.93 -6.66
C MET A 89 -1.48 2.46 -7.97
N MET A 90 -0.65 3.08 -8.81
CA MET A 90 -1.07 3.56 -10.14
C MET A 90 -1.47 2.39 -11.03
N ASP A 91 -0.65 1.33 -11.09
CA ASP A 91 -0.96 0.12 -11.86
C ASP A 91 -2.31 -0.49 -11.43
N LEU A 92 -2.62 -0.50 -10.13
CA LEU A 92 -3.90 -0.98 -9.61
C LEU A 92 -5.08 -0.06 -9.96
N LEU A 93 -4.87 1.26 -9.99
CA LEU A 93 -5.92 2.22 -10.32
C LEU A 93 -6.22 2.28 -11.82
N GLU A 94 -5.19 2.11 -12.65
CA GLU A 94 -5.30 2.12 -14.11
C GLU A 94 -5.86 0.81 -14.65
N ASN A 95 -5.71 -0.28 -13.90
CA ASN A 95 -6.22 -1.57 -14.28
C ASN A 95 -7.75 -1.61 -14.05
N GLU A 96 -8.52 -1.72 -15.14
CA GLU A 96 -10.00 -1.68 -15.13
C GLU A 96 -10.64 -2.76 -14.24
N THR A 97 -9.87 -3.76 -13.81
CA THR A 97 -10.35 -4.80 -12.88
C THR A 97 -10.53 -4.30 -11.44
N THR A 98 -10.00 -3.14 -11.11
CA THR A 98 -10.18 -2.51 -9.80
C THR A 98 -11.23 -1.40 -9.85
N THR A 99 -12.50 -1.76 -9.97
CA THR A 99 -13.61 -0.81 -9.79
C THR A 99 -13.70 -0.37 -8.33
N ALA A 100 -12.75 0.42 -7.87
CA ALA A 100 -12.75 0.98 -6.52
C ALA A 100 -12.97 2.49 -6.56
N ASP A 101 -13.75 3.01 -5.61
CA ASP A 101 -13.89 4.46 -5.39
C ASP A 101 -12.61 5.04 -4.78
N GLY A 102 -11.81 4.20 -4.14
CA GLY A 102 -10.54 4.58 -3.55
C GLY A 102 -9.65 3.40 -3.18
N LEU A 103 -8.35 3.68 -3.10
CA LEU A 103 -7.31 2.72 -2.77
C LEU A 103 -6.51 3.19 -1.56
N LEU A 104 -6.39 2.35 -0.54
CA LEU A 104 -5.60 2.60 0.65
C LEU A 104 -4.35 1.71 0.65
N TYR A 105 -3.18 2.34 0.73
CA TYR A 105 -1.93 1.61 0.91
C TYR A 105 -1.54 1.56 2.39
N PHE A 106 -1.27 0.39 2.89
CA PHE A 106 -0.67 0.16 4.21
C PHE A 106 0.65 -0.61 4.06
N ASP A 107 1.66 -0.19 4.79
CA ASP A 107 2.88 -1.00 4.92
C ASP A 107 2.56 -2.31 5.67
N PRO A 108 3.22 -3.42 5.33
CA PRO A 108 2.89 -4.72 5.92
C PRO A 108 3.19 -4.82 7.43
N ASP A 109 3.94 -3.88 7.99
CA ASP A 109 4.25 -3.79 9.42
C ASP A 109 3.28 -2.89 10.22
N ILE A 110 2.18 -2.47 9.60
CA ILE A 110 1.12 -1.69 10.24
C ILE A 110 0.05 -2.62 10.85
N VAL A 111 -0.45 -2.22 12.02
CA VAL A 111 -1.63 -2.79 12.66
C VAL A 111 -2.75 -1.77 12.64
N ASN A 112 -3.84 -2.09 11.96
CA ASN A 112 -5.02 -1.22 11.93
C ASN A 112 -5.76 -1.29 13.28
N VAL A 113 -6.13 -0.14 13.83
CA VAL A 113 -6.78 -0.02 15.15
C VAL A 113 -8.09 0.80 15.10
N THR A 114 -8.62 1.00 13.89
CA THR A 114 -9.85 1.78 13.68
C THR A 114 -10.64 1.22 12.49
N PRO A 115 -11.96 1.43 12.42
CA PRO A 115 -12.73 1.10 11.22
C PRO A 115 -12.19 1.80 9.98
N ILE A 116 -12.20 1.10 8.84
CA ILE A 116 -11.67 1.62 7.57
C ILE A 116 -12.38 2.89 7.10
N ASN A 117 -13.63 3.08 7.51
CA ASN A 117 -14.42 4.28 7.19
C ASN A 117 -13.79 5.58 7.69
N PHE A 118 -12.95 5.50 8.72
CA PHE A 118 -12.18 6.65 9.18
C PHE A 118 -11.26 7.21 8.07
N PHE A 119 -10.70 6.34 7.24
CA PHE A 119 -9.84 6.73 6.13
C PHE A 119 -10.63 7.03 4.86
N ALA A 120 -11.86 6.50 4.75
CA ALA A 120 -12.72 6.68 3.58
C ALA A 120 -13.00 8.15 3.29
N GLU A 121 -13.26 8.94 4.32
CA GLU A 121 -13.53 10.36 4.21
C GLU A 121 -12.35 11.15 3.62
N TRP A 122 -11.12 10.66 3.78
CA TRP A 122 -9.93 11.33 3.24
C TRP A 122 -9.82 11.19 1.72
N ILE A 123 -10.34 10.10 1.17
CA ILE A 123 -10.28 9.80 -0.27
C ILE A 123 -11.08 10.83 -1.07
N GLU A 124 -12.15 11.42 -0.50
CA GLU A 124 -12.96 12.43 -1.15
C GLU A 124 -12.17 13.71 -1.48
N TYR A 125 -11.06 13.93 -0.81
CA TYR A 125 -10.18 15.09 -1.05
C TYR A 125 -9.04 14.79 -2.04
N GLY A 126 -9.00 13.61 -2.63
CA GLY A 126 -7.97 13.17 -3.56
C GLY A 126 -6.88 12.35 -2.87
N ILE A 127 -5.62 12.77 -2.98
CA ILE A 127 -4.49 12.05 -2.38
C ILE A 127 -4.31 12.52 -0.94
N ALA A 128 -4.37 11.58 0.00
CA ALA A 128 -4.07 11.81 1.40
C ALA A 128 -2.86 10.97 1.83
N MET A 129 -1.96 11.58 2.58
CA MET A 129 -0.76 10.91 3.11
C MET A 129 -0.66 11.16 4.61
N ALA A 130 -0.24 10.12 5.37
CA ALA A 130 0.09 10.29 6.76
C ALA A 130 1.44 11.00 6.91
N ALA A 131 1.53 11.96 7.81
CA ALA A 131 2.80 12.59 8.14
C ALA A 131 3.74 11.59 8.83
N ASP A 132 5.03 11.62 8.47
CA ASP A 132 6.05 10.84 9.18
C ASP A 132 6.09 11.28 10.65
N VAL A 133 6.29 10.32 11.55
CA VAL A 133 6.47 10.57 13.00
C VAL A 133 7.65 11.49 13.31
N ASN A 134 8.60 11.62 12.40
CA ASN A 134 9.73 12.55 12.48
C ASN A 134 9.41 13.95 11.95
N SER A 135 8.21 14.19 11.45
CA SER A 135 7.77 15.51 10.99
C SER A 135 7.14 16.29 12.18
N PRO A 136 7.36 17.60 12.27
CA PRO A 136 8.18 18.43 11.40
C PRO A 136 9.68 18.30 11.70
N ILE A 137 10.47 18.06 10.67
CA ILE A 137 11.92 18.06 10.78
C ILE A 137 12.41 19.52 10.84
N SER A 138 13.28 19.85 11.81
CA SER A 138 13.81 21.20 11.93
C SER A 138 14.51 21.68 10.65
N ARG A 139 14.47 22.99 10.35
CA ARG A 139 15.08 23.55 9.13
C ARG A 139 16.56 23.21 8.97
N ASN A 140 17.29 23.09 10.07
CA ASN A 140 18.73 22.81 10.08
C ASN A 140 19.04 21.32 10.18
N HIS A 141 18.03 20.43 10.11
CA HIS A 141 18.27 19.01 10.20
C HIS A 141 19.04 18.52 8.97
N PRO A 142 20.10 17.70 9.12
CA PRO A 142 20.95 17.27 8.00
C PRO A 142 20.18 16.57 6.85
N ARG A 143 19.12 15.81 7.16
CA ARG A 143 18.26 15.20 6.15
C ARG A 143 17.52 16.25 5.32
N ARG A 144 16.96 17.27 5.97
CA ARG A 144 16.26 18.36 5.28
C ARG A 144 17.20 19.14 4.38
N MET A 145 18.39 19.46 4.84
CA MET A 145 19.40 20.16 4.03
C MET A 145 19.77 19.37 2.77
N LYS A 146 19.90 18.04 2.89
CA LYS A 146 20.14 17.18 1.73
C LYS A 146 18.96 17.15 0.75
N TRP A 147 17.72 17.18 1.25
CA TRP A 147 16.54 17.26 0.37
C TRP A 147 16.52 18.59 -0.38
N VAL A 148 16.75 19.71 0.29
CA VAL A 148 16.83 21.04 -0.36
C VAL A 148 17.89 21.04 -1.45
N GLU A 149 19.08 20.49 -1.19
CA GLU A 149 20.14 20.35 -2.19
C GLU A 149 19.71 19.48 -3.37
N PHE A 150 19.08 18.36 -3.11
CA PHE A 150 18.60 17.43 -4.14
C PHE A 150 17.54 18.09 -5.04
N TYR A 151 16.52 18.70 -4.44
CA TYR A 151 15.44 19.35 -5.18
C TYR A 151 15.93 20.55 -5.98
N SER A 152 16.88 21.33 -5.46
CA SER A 152 17.53 22.42 -6.20
C SER A 152 18.23 21.90 -7.47
N LYS A 153 18.87 20.71 -7.41
CA LYS A 153 19.45 20.05 -8.61
C LYS A 153 18.38 19.63 -9.63
N CYS A 154 17.16 19.38 -9.18
CA CYS A 154 16.01 19.09 -10.04
C CYS A 154 15.26 20.34 -10.52
N SER A 155 15.81 21.55 -10.27
CA SER A 155 15.16 22.84 -10.56
C SER A 155 13.82 23.03 -9.82
N ILE A 156 13.66 22.39 -8.69
CA ILE A 156 12.53 22.55 -7.78
C ILE A 156 12.99 23.42 -6.61
N ASP A 157 12.38 24.60 -6.48
CA ASP A 157 12.65 25.49 -5.35
C ASP A 157 11.71 25.16 -4.20
N LEU A 158 12.29 24.60 -3.13
CA LEU A 158 11.58 24.34 -1.90
C LEU A 158 11.65 25.55 -0.98
N ASN A 159 10.90 26.58 -1.29
CA ASN A 159 11.02 27.91 -0.66
C ASN A 159 9.98 28.15 0.42
N TYR A 160 9.76 27.14 1.37
CA TYR A 160 8.66 27.38 2.24
C TYR A 160 8.74 26.69 3.54
N GLU A 161 7.90 27.23 4.46
CA GLU A 161 7.79 26.81 5.83
C GLU A 161 6.89 25.59 6.03
N SER A 162 6.04 25.32 5.06
CA SER A 162 4.93 24.39 5.17
C SER A 162 5.09 23.06 4.45
N ASP A 163 6.11 22.92 3.61
CA ASP A 163 6.09 21.82 2.65
C ASP A 163 6.97 20.62 3.03
N ILE A 164 7.54 20.60 4.22
CA ILE A 164 8.30 19.45 4.72
C ILE A 164 8.02 19.22 6.20
#